data_118339934b68023ed363d6522452d71b
#
_entry.id   118339934b68023ed363d6522452d71b
#
_cell.length_a   1.000
_cell.length_b   1.000
_cell.length_c   1.000
_cell.angle_alpha   90.00
_cell.angle_beta   90.00
_cell.angle_gamma   90.00
#
_symmetry.space_group_name_H-M   'P 1'
#
loop_
_entity.id
_entity.type
_entity.pdbx_description
1 polymer ?
#
loop_
_entity_poly.entity_id
_entity_poly.type
_entity_poly.pdbx_seq_one_letter_code
_entity_poly.pdbx_strand_id
1 'polypeptide(L)'
;MSELKLTARVRRQKYRSYKGQCGVIAKNRVKRRFRAKAPNRRWLTDITEFKVGEDKLYLSPILDCYNNEIISYTLSRRPVYDLVKQMLELAVKGIPSKRKHKEELTLHSDQGWHYQMKPFATTLETHKIKQSMSRKGNCLDNALMESFFGTLKCETIYIEKPSSIEALEKQIHHFMLYYNHERIQMKLKGLSPVQYRTQSLI
;
A
#
# COMPACT_ATOMS: atom_id res chain seq x y z
N MET A 1 -3.07 -31.46 -7.67
CA MET A 1 -2.54 -30.89 -6.40
C MET A 1 -2.34 -31.96 -5.34
N SER A 2 -3.24 -32.94 -5.14
CA SER A 2 -3.07 -34.05 -4.21
C SER A 2 -1.90 -34.99 -4.56
N GLU A 3 -1.71 -35.30 -5.85
CA GLU A 3 -0.62 -36.14 -6.34
C GLU A 3 0.78 -35.53 -6.12
N LEU A 4 0.88 -34.22 -6.14
CA LEU A 4 2.13 -33.48 -5.93
C LEU A 4 2.37 -33.10 -4.46
N LYS A 5 1.51 -33.56 -3.53
CA LYS A 5 1.55 -33.20 -2.09
C LYS A 5 1.66 -31.68 -1.83
N LEU A 6 1.16 -30.86 -2.75
CA LEU A 6 1.17 -29.40 -2.61
C LEU A 6 -0.03 -28.96 -1.79
N THR A 7 0.22 -28.37 -0.63
CA THR A 7 -0.80 -27.78 0.22
C THR A 7 -0.68 -26.27 0.22
N ALA A 8 -1.79 -25.56 -0.04
CA ALA A 8 -1.82 -24.10 0.11
C ALA A 8 -1.78 -23.71 1.59
N ARG A 9 -0.85 -22.86 1.98
CA ARG A 9 -0.85 -22.24 3.33
C ARG A 9 -1.95 -21.20 3.38
N VAL A 10 -3.12 -21.57 3.90
CA VAL A 10 -4.26 -20.66 4.06
C VAL A 10 -4.02 -19.73 5.24
N ARG A 11 -4.13 -18.42 5.01
CA ARG A 11 -4.06 -17.42 6.08
C ARG A 11 -5.37 -17.39 6.86
N ARG A 12 -5.29 -17.67 8.15
CA ARG A 12 -6.38 -17.44 9.11
C ARG A 12 -6.01 -16.26 10.02
N GLN A 13 -6.11 -15.05 9.54
CA GLN A 13 -6.06 -13.87 10.43
C GLN A 13 -7.37 -13.10 10.35
N LYS A 14 -8.08 -13.00 11.48
CA LYS A 14 -9.25 -12.13 11.59
C LYS A 14 -8.79 -10.68 11.66
N TYR A 15 -9.23 -9.88 10.71
CA TYR A 15 -9.07 -8.42 10.75
C TYR A 15 -9.73 -7.86 12.03
N ARG A 16 -8.97 -7.09 12.82
CA ARG A 16 -9.49 -6.32 13.95
C ARG A 16 -9.39 -4.83 13.61
N SER A 17 -10.52 -4.22 13.28
CA SER A 17 -10.57 -2.77 13.08
C SER A 17 -10.40 -2.04 14.42
N TYR A 18 -9.64 -0.93 14.39
CA TYR A 18 -9.51 -0.02 15.53
C TYR A 18 -10.89 0.56 15.89
N LYS A 19 -11.27 0.51 17.19
CA LYS A 19 -12.60 0.94 17.67
C LYS A 19 -12.68 2.43 18.05
N GLY A 20 -11.62 3.20 17.90
CA GLY A 20 -11.61 4.63 18.22
C GLY A 20 -12.14 5.49 17.08
N GLN A 21 -12.93 6.52 17.39
CA GLN A 21 -13.24 7.61 16.47
C GLN A 21 -12.29 8.77 16.78
N CYS A 22 -11.36 9.07 15.87
CA CYS A 22 -10.48 10.21 15.97
C CYS A 22 -10.48 10.96 14.63
N GLY A 23 -11.29 12.01 14.51
CA GLY A 23 -11.26 12.91 13.35
C GLY A 23 -12.38 12.71 12.31
N VAL A 24 -12.13 13.16 11.08
CA VAL A 24 -13.14 13.19 10.01
C VAL A 24 -13.01 11.99 9.08
N ILE A 25 -14.10 11.27 8.89
CA ILE A 25 -14.17 10.15 7.94
C ILE A 25 -14.55 10.66 6.55
N ALA A 26 -13.67 10.45 5.58
CA ALA A 26 -13.93 10.83 4.19
C ALA A 26 -14.88 9.84 3.50
N LYS A 27 -15.68 10.35 2.53
CA LYS A 27 -16.57 9.53 1.70
C LYS A 27 -15.79 8.46 0.93
N ASN A 28 -16.33 7.23 0.82
CA ASN A 28 -15.79 6.21 -0.08
C ASN A 28 -16.05 6.61 -1.55
N ARG A 29 -15.01 7.11 -2.22
CA ARG A 29 -15.04 7.52 -3.64
C ARG A 29 -14.66 6.38 -4.57
N VAL A 30 -13.82 5.44 -4.10
CA VAL A 30 -13.29 4.32 -4.90
C VAL A 30 -14.36 3.27 -5.16
N LYS A 31 -15.20 2.95 -4.17
CA LYS A 31 -16.33 2.00 -4.32
C LYS A 31 -15.90 0.68 -4.99
N ARG A 32 -14.75 0.10 -4.57
CA ARG A 32 -14.12 -1.12 -5.10
C ARG A 32 -13.66 -1.04 -6.57
N ARG A 33 -13.74 0.11 -7.21
CA ARG A 33 -13.24 0.31 -8.58
C ARG A 33 -11.75 0.62 -8.53
N PHE A 34 -10.92 -0.40 -8.23
CA PHE A 34 -9.48 -0.22 -8.06
C PHE A 34 -8.73 0.04 -9.38
N ARG A 35 -9.23 -0.42 -10.52
CA ARG A 35 -8.55 -0.23 -11.79
C ARG A 35 -8.52 1.25 -12.20
N ALA A 36 -7.34 1.80 -12.37
CA ALA A 36 -7.14 3.14 -12.92
C ALA A 36 -6.79 3.06 -14.41
N LYS A 37 -7.21 4.08 -15.19
CA LYS A 37 -6.93 4.15 -16.64
C LYS A 37 -5.57 4.77 -16.98
N ALA A 38 -4.96 5.46 -16.01
CA ALA A 38 -3.69 6.14 -16.18
C ALA A 38 -2.94 6.21 -14.82
N PRO A 39 -1.61 6.38 -14.83
CA PRO A 39 -0.82 6.57 -13.62
C PRO A 39 -1.28 7.75 -12.77
N ASN A 40 -1.08 7.67 -11.47
CA ASN A 40 -1.38 8.75 -10.52
C ASN A 40 -2.86 9.21 -10.53
N ARG A 41 -3.79 8.28 -10.76
CA ARG A 41 -5.24 8.53 -10.69
C ARG A 41 -5.85 8.04 -9.42
N ARG A 42 -5.37 6.91 -8.97
CA ARG A 42 -5.89 6.25 -7.78
C ARG A 42 -4.76 5.56 -7.05
N TRP A 43 -4.53 6.03 -5.86
CA TRP A 43 -3.58 5.49 -4.91
C TRP A 43 -4.30 4.79 -3.78
N LEU A 44 -3.73 3.69 -3.31
CA LEU A 44 -4.17 2.99 -2.11
C LEU A 44 -3.06 3.03 -1.09
N THR A 45 -3.44 3.10 0.18
CA THR A 45 -2.52 3.01 1.31
C THR A 45 -3.15 2.23 2.46
N ASP A 46 -2.31 1.62 3.26
CA ASP A 46 -2.67 0.93 4.49
C ASP A 46 -1.40 0.73 5.33
N ILE A 47 -1.56 0.34 6.58
CA ILE A 47 -0.44 0.02 7.47
C ILE A 47 -0.47 -1.47 7.79
N THR A 48 0.69 -2.12 7.68
CA THR A 48 0.85 -3.50 8.16
C THR A 48 1.91 -3.57 9.25
N GLU A 49 1.67 -4.44 10.24
CA GLU A 49 2.60 -4.75 11.32
C GLU A 49 3.34 -6.05 11.02
N PHE A 50 4.61 -6.06 11.37
CA PHE A 50 5.46 -7.25 11.44
C PHE A 50 5.98 -7.40 12.87
N LYS A 51 6.18 -8.67 13.29
CA LYS A 51 6.74 -9.00 14.61
C LYS A 51 7.98 -9.88 14.43
N VAL A 52 9.08 -9.47 15.09
CA VAL A 52 10.33 -10.24 15.16
C VAL A 52 10.72 -10.33 16.63
N GLY A 53 10.59 -11.52 17.23
CA GLY A 53 10.72 -11.67 18.68
C GLY A 53 9.68 -10.82 19.41
N GLU A 54 10.13 -9.92 20.27
CA GLU A 54 9.28 -8.94 20.98
C GLU A 54 9.16 -7.60 20.25
N ASP A 55 9.98 -7.36 19.24
CA ASP A 55 10.02 -6.12 18.50
C ASP A 55 8.97 -6.08 17.40
N LYS A 56 8.57 -4.85 17.04
CA LYS A 56 7.59 -4.58 15.99
C LYS A 56 8.14 -3.63 14.94
N LEU A 57 7.77 -3.87 13.70
CA LEU A 57 8.02 -2.96 12.58
C LEU A 57 6.72 -2.71 11.84
N TYR A 58 6.46 -1.45 11.50
CA TYR A 58 5.29 -1.01 10.77
C TYR A 58 5.72 -0.51 9.40
N LEU A 59 4.99 -0.92 8.37
CA LEU A 59 5.18 -0.50 6.99
C LEU A 59 3.93 0.24 6.51
N SER A 60 4.12 1.43 5.96
CA SER A 60 3.09 2.22 5.30
C SER A 60 3.48 2.50 3.86
N PRO A 61 2.95 1.79 2.85
CA PRO A 61 3.20 2.03 1.44
C PRO A 61 2.06 2.79 0.78
N ILE A 62 2.34 3.42 -0.37
CA ILE A 62 1.35 3.86 -1.35
C ILE A 62 1.49 3.04 -2.62
N LEU A 63 0.39 2.44 -3.07
CA LEU A 63 0.28 1.65 -4.28
C LEU A 63 -0.52 2.43 -5.34
N ASP A 64 0.03 2.54 -6.56
CA ASP A 64 -0.71 3.07 -7.72
C ASP A 64 -1.56 1.98 -8.36
N CYS A 65 -2.88 2.18 -8.39
CA CYS A 65 -3.84 1.23 -8.97
C CYS A 65 -3.73 1.07 -10.50
N TYR A 66 -2.93 1.86 -11.18
CA TYR A 66 -2.73 1.74 -12.61
C TYR A 66 -1.89 0.51 -12.96
N ASN A 67 -0.76 0.38 -12.30
CA ASN A 67 0.25 -0.65 -12.55
C ASN A 67 0.68 -1.42 -11.31
N ASN A 68 0.00 -1.26 -10.17
CA ASN A 68 0.32 -1.84 -8.88
C ASN A 68 1.72 -1.46 -8.33
N GLU A 69 2.33 -0.41 -8.83
CA GLU A 69 3.63 0.07 -8.37
C GLU A 69 3.55 0.63 -6.94
N ILE A 70 4.50 0.28 -6.10
CA ILE A 70 4.70 0.95 -4.82
C ILE A 70 5.49 2.23 -5.07
N ILE A 71 4.80 3.36 -5.10
CA ILE A 71 5.39 4.67 -5.43
C ILE A 71 6.14 5.32 -4.26
N SER A 72 5.79 4.96 -3.05
CA SER A 72 6.50 5.36 -1.83
C SER A 72 6.19 4.39 -0.70
N TYR A 73 7.06 4.32 0.28
CA TYR A 73 6.82 3.62 1.54
C TYR A 73 7.72 4.15 2.64
N THR A 74 7.33 3.90 3.88
CA THR A 74 8.11 4.21 5.08
C THR A 74 8.03 3.05 6.06
N LEU A 75 9.06 2.91 6.87
CA LEU A 75 9.16 1.95 7.95
C LEU A 75 9.30 2.67 9.28
N SER A 76 8.71 2.15 10.34
CA SER A 76 8.85 2.68 11.70
C SER A 76 8.67 1.59 12.74
N ARG A 77 9.39 1.68 13.85
CA ARG A 77 9.19 0.80 15.01
C ARG A 77 7.93 1.13 15.82
N ARG A 78 7.27 2.26 15.52
CA ARG A 78 6.04 2.70 16.20
C ARG A 78 5.01 3.16 15.18
N PRO A 79 3.72 2.85 15.38
CA PRO A 79 2.64 3.30 14.50
C PRO A 79 2.25 4.76 14.81
N VAL A 80 3.19 5.68 14.64
CA VAL A 80 3.00 7.11 14.86
C VAL A 80 2.56 7.82 13.59
N TYR A 81 2.01 9.03 13.72
CA TYR A 81 1.56 9.81 12.56
C TYR A 81 2.66 10.08 11.54
N ASP A 82 3.90 10.27 11.98
CA ASP A 82 5.05 10.53 11.10
C ASP A 82 5.27 9.41 10.07
N LEU A 83 4.89 8.17 10.40
CA LEU A 83 4.96 7.05 9.46
C LEU A 83 4.16 7.35 8.18
N VAL A 84 2.90 7.79 8.29
CA VAL A 84 2.06 8.10 7.13
C VAL A 84 2.36 9.46 6.52
N LYS A 85 2.82 10.43 7.34
CA LYS A 85 3.22 11.76 6.87
C LYS A 85 4.41 11.67 5.92
N GLN A 86 5.50 11.05 6.33
CA GLN A 86 6.71 10.89 5.51
C GLN A 86 6.43 10.10 4.22
N MET A 87 5.65 9.03 4.31
CA MET A 87 5.22 8.24 3.16
C MET A 87 4.47 9.10 2.14
N LEU A 88 3.54 9.95 2.58
CA LEU A 88 2.77 10.85 1.70
C LEU A 88 3.67 11.93 1.08
N GLU A 89 4.57 12.53 1.85
CA GLU A 89 5.53 13.54 1.36
C GLU A 89 6.44 12.97 0.27
N LEU A 90 6.93 11.73 0.45
CA LEU A 90 7.73 11.04 -0.57
C LEU A 90 6.92 10.80 -1.85
N ALA A 91 5.67 10.33 -1.73
CA ALA A 91 4.80 10.10 -2.88
C ALA A 91 4.53 11.38 -3.67
N VAL A 92 4.25 12.47 -2.97
CA VAL A 92 3.94 13.78 -3.58
C VAL A 92 5.15 14.34 -4.32
N LYS A 93 6.38 14.23 -3.77
CA LYS A 93 7.61 14.63 -4.46
C LYS A 93 7.82 13.88 -5.78
N GLY A 94 7.37 12.63 -5.87
CA GLY A 94 7.43 11.81 -7.09
C GLY A 94 6.38 12.17 -8.17
N ILE A 95 5.44 13.06 -7.89
CA ILE A 95 4.42 13.47 -8.89
C ILE A 95 5.08 14.39 -9.93
N PRO A 96 5.00 14.08 -11.24
CA PRO A 96 5.53 14.96 -12.27
C PRO A 96 4.89 16.33 -12.24
N SER A 97 5.70 17.40 -12.32
CA SER A 97 5.24 18.80 -12.32
C SER A 97 4.25 19.12 -13.45
N LYS A 98 4.37 18.41 -14.57
CA LYS A 98 3.51 18.53 -15.75
C LYS A 98 2.24 17.64 -15.67
N ARG A 99 1.85 17.17 -14.48
CA ARG A 99 0.59 16.44 -14.35
C ARG A 99 -0.52 17.28 -14.95
N LYS A 100 -1.17 16.77 -16.00
CA LYS A 100 -2.33 17.41 -16.62
C LYS A 100 -3.40 17.58 -15.55
N HIS A 101 -3.60 18.82 -15.08
CA HIS A 101 -4.43 19.17 -13.92
C HIS A 101 -5.93 18.80 -14.04
N LYS A 102 -6.36 18.31 -15.19
CA LYS A 102 -7.76 17.93 -15.43
C LYS A 102 -8.19 16.62 -14.73
N GLU A 103 -7.25 15.88 -14.19
CA GLU A 103 -7.53 14.53 -13.70
C GLU A 103 -7.25 14.39 -12.20
N GLU A 104 -8.32 14.21 -11.42
CA GLU A 104 -8.23 14.09 -9.97
C GLU A 104 -7.47 12.84 -9.52
N LEU A 105 -6.46 13.01 -8.66
CA LEU A 105 -5.88 11.91 -7.91
C LEU A 105 -6.72 11.66 -6.66
N THR A 106 -7.04 10.41 -6.41
CA THR A 106 -7.70 9.97 -5.17
C THR A 106 -6.75 9.07 -4.39
N LEU A 107 -6.51 9.37 -3.11
CA LEU A 107 -5.86 8.49 -2.17
C LEU A 107 -6.92 7.80 -1.31
N HIS A 108 -6.94 6.48 -1.33
CA HIS A 108 -7.87 5.66 -0.57
C HIS A 108 -7.16 4.88 0.53
N SER A 109 -7.72 4.91 1.72
CA SER A 109 -7.25 4.18 2.90
C SER A 109 -8.39 3.48 3.62
N ASP A 110 -8.08 2.71 4.64
CA ASP A 110 -9.04 2.33 5.67
C ASP A 110 -9.40 3.54 6.57
N GLN A 111 -10.17 3.29 7.64
CA GLN A 111 -10.52 4.30 8.63
C GLN A 111 -9.50 4.33 9.80
N GLY A 112 -8.24 4.01 9.57
CA GLY A 112 -7.18 4.15 10.57
C GLY A 112 -7.08 5.60 11.08
N TRP A 113 -6.83 5.77 12.38
CA TRP A 113 -6.78 7.10 13.00
C TRP A 113 -5.76 8.04 12.35
N HIS A 114 -4.65 7.52 11.83
CA HIS A 114 -3.62 8.28 11.13
C HIS A 114 -4.19 9.06 9.95
N TYR A 115 -5.08 8.43 9.18
CA TYR A 115 -5.69 9.01 7.99
C TYR A 115 -6.84 9.97 8.31
N GLN A 116 -7.39 9.92 9.54
CA GLN A 116 -8.45 10.81 10.00
C GLN A 116 -7.93 12.13 10.57
N MET A 117 -6.61 12.26 10.76
CA MET A 117 -5.99 13.45 11.32
C MET A 117 -6.09 14.65 10.38
N LYS A 118 -6.42 15.81 10.94
CA LYS A 118 -6.50 17.08 10.18
C LYS A 118 -5.24 17.39 9.38
N PRO A 119 -4.00 17.23 9.91
CA PRO A 119 -2.79 17.48 9.12
C PRO A 119 -2.69 16.60 7.87
N PHE A 120 -3.15 15.35 7.93
CA PHE A 120 -3.17 14.44 6.77
C PHE A 120 -4.12 14.96 5.68
N ALA A 121 -5.35 15.33 6.06
CA ALA A 121 -6.33 15.90 5.15
C ALA A 121 -5.83 17.21 4.52
N THR A 122 -5.26 18.11 5.33
CA THR A 122 -4.68 19.37 4.84
C THR A 122 -3.56 19.14 3.83
N THR A 123 -2.66 18.18 4.08
CA THR A 123 -1.60 17.83 3.11
C THR A 123 -2.19 17.35 1.79
N LEU A 124 -3.22 16.48 1.83
CA LEU A 124 -3.89 16.02 0.61
C LEU A 124 -4.55 17.19 -0.17
N GLU A 125 -5.23 18.09 0.54
CA GLU A 125 -5.87 19.27 -0.06
C GLU A 125 -4.86 20.21 -0.73
N THR A 126 -3.73 20.51 -0.05
CA THR A 126 -2.63 21.32 -0.59
C THR A 126 -2.12 20.77 -1.93
N HIS A 127 -2.05 19.45 -2.06
CA HIS A 127 -1.62 18.78 -3.28
C HIS A 127 -2.75 18.39 -4.23
N LYS A 128 -3.98 18.90 -4.00
CA LYS A 128 -5.17 18.61 -4.81
C LYS A 128 -5.43 17.10 -4.97
N ILE A 129 -5.23 16.35 -3.89
CA ILE A 129 -5.51 14.91 -3.80
C ILE A 129 -6.83 14.71 -3.06
N LYS A 130 -7.76 14.00 -3.65
CA LYS A 130 -9.04 13.67 -2.98
C LYS A 130 -8.87 12.54 -2.01
N GLN A 131 -9.26 12.76 -0.77
CA GLN A 131 -9.30 11.70 0.23
C GLN A 131 -10.50 10.79 0.01
N SER A 132 -10.30 9.49 0.22
CA SER A 132 -11.33 8.46 0.19
C SER A 132 -11.05 7.43 1.28
N MET A 133 -12.08 6.98 1.98
CA MET A 133 -11.93 5.95 3.01
C MET A 133 -12.88 4.77 2.75
N SER A 134 -12.44 3.57 3.10
CA SER A 134 -13.26 2.37 3.07
C SER A 134 -14.43 2.49 4.05
N ARG A 135 -15.47 1.68 3.86
CA ARG A 135 -16.55 1.55 4.86
C ARG A 135 -16.01 0.80 6.09
N LYS A 136 -16.52 1.15 7.25
CA LYS A 136 -16.12 0.51 8.52
C LYS A 136 -16.31 -1.02 8.44
N GLY A 137 -15.26 -1.76 8.76
CA GLY A 137 -15.31 -3.22 8.81
C GLY A 137 -15.40 -3.92 7.45
N ASN A 138 -15.18 -3.22 6.33
CA ASN A 138 -15.27 -3.80 5.00
C ASN A 138 -13.88 -3.97 4.37
N CYS A 139 -13.26 -5.14 4.60
CA CYS A 139 -11.93 -5.49 4.05
C CYS A 139 -11.89 -5.45 2.52
N LEU A 140 -12.99 -5.78 1.83
CA LEU A 140 -13.06 -5.75 0.37
C LEU A 140 -12.83 -4.36 -0.23
N ASP A 141 -13.00 -3.32 0.55
CA ASP A 141 -12.78 -1.94 0.10
C ASP A 141 -11.28 -1.60 0.04
N ASN A 142 -10.36 -2.46 0.57
CA ASN A 142 -8.89 -2.33 0.48
C ASN A 142 -8.17 -3.62 0.03
N ALA A 143 -8.89 -4.49 -0.68
CA ALA A 143 -8.42 -5.84 -1.05
C ALA A 143 -7.10 -5.85 -1.83
N LEU A 144 -6.78 -4.81 -2.59
CA LEU A 144 -5.54 -4.73 -3.36
C LEU A 144 -4.33 -4.55 -2.44
N MET A 145 -4.46 -3.74 -1.38
CA MET A 145 -3.41 -3.59 -0.35
C MET A 145 -3.24 -4.88 0.46
N GLU A 146 -4.34 -5.54 0.82
CA GLU A 146 -4.29 -6.84 1.49
C GLU A 146 -3.56 -7.88 0.64
N SER A 147 -3.83 -7.91 -0.67
CA SER A 147 -3.14 -8.78 -1.62
C SER A 147 -1.64 -8.47 -1.67
N PHE A 148 -1.26 -7.18 -1.74
CA PHE A 148 0.14 -6.76 -1.72
C PHE A 148 0.85 -7.19 -0.44
N PHE A 149 0.29 -6.88 0.73
CA PHE A 149 0.88 -7.31 2.01
C PHE A 149 1.01 -8.81 2.11
N GLY A 150 0.04 -9.49 1.54
CA GLY A 150 0.07 -10.92 1.44
C GLY A 150 1.23 -11.43 0.62
N THR A 151 1.46 -10.88 -0.54
CA THR A 151 2.57 -11.21 -1.42
C THR A 151 3.91 -10.93 -0.72
N LEU A 152 4.06 -9.73 -0.15
CA LEU A 152 5.25 -9.37 0.61
C LEU A 152 5.57 -10.41 1.70
N LYS A 153 4.60 -10.74 2.56
CA LYS A 153 4.82 -11.70 3.66
C LYS A 153 5.14 -13.10 3.16
N CYS A 154 4.50 -13.54 2.08
CA CYS A 154 4.72 -14.87 1.50
C CYS A 154 6.06 -15.01 0.80
N GLU A 155 6.49 -13.98 0.09
CA GLU A 155 7.71 -14.02 -0.72
C GLU A 155 8.96 -13.56 0.06
N THR A 156 8.80 -13.14 1.34
CA THR A 156 9.91 -12.77 2.22
C THR A 156 9.87 -13.55 3.53
N ILE A 157 9.17 -13.05 4.52
CA ILE A 157 9.21 -13.49 5.93
C ILE A 157 8.80 -14.95 6.11
N TYR A 158 7.90 -15.47 5.26
CA TYR A 158 7.47 -16.87 5.34
C TYR A 158 8.45 -17.84 4.67
N ILE A 159 9.33 -17.35 3.79
CA ILE A 159 10.43 -18.11 3.21
C ILE A 159 11.60 -18.13 4.20
N GLU A 160 12.04 -16.95 4.62
CA GLU A 160 13.16 -16.76 5.53
C GLU A 160 12.76 -15.84 6.67
N LYS A 161 12.69 -16.38 7.89
CA LYS A 161 12.37 -15.60 9.08
C LYS A 161 13.52 -14.66 9.42
N PRO A 162 13.27 -13.35 9.50
CA PRO A 162 14.31 -12.39 9.88
C PRO A 162 14.78 -12.64 11.32
N SER A 163 16.07 -12.56 11.55
CA SER A 163 16.70 -12.71 12.87
C SER A 163 16.61 -11.46 13.74
N SER A 164 16.44 -10.28 13.12
CA SER A 164 16.32 -8.99 13.79
C SER A 164 15.44 -8.02 13.00
N ILE A 165 15.11 -6.88 13.61
CA ILE A 165 14.36 -5.81 12.91
C ILE A 165 15.17 -5.24 11.75
N GLU A 166 16.47 -5.07 11.89
CA GLU A 166 17.35 -4.57 10.84
C GLU A 166 17.43 -5.56 9.65
N ALA A 167 17.42 -6.86 9.93
CA ALA A 167 17.33 -7.88 8.88
C ALA A 167 15.99 -7.80 8.16
N LEU A 168 14.88 -7.63 8.89
CA LEU A 168 13.55 -7.44 8.33
C LEU A 168 13.47 -6.17 7.46
N GLU A 169 14.02 -5.04 7.92
CA GLU A 169 14.07 -3.79 7.15
C GLU A 169 14.78 -4.01 5.81
N LYS A 170 15.95 -4.66 5.82
CA LYS A 170 16.71 -5.00 4.61
C LYS A 170 15.89 -5.91 3.68
N GLN A 171 15.24 -6.94 4.20
CA GLN A 171 14.37 -7.82 3.39
C GLN A 171 13.23 -7.05 2.74
N ILE A 172 12.57 -6.13 3.47
CA ILE A 172 11.50 -5.30 2.92
C ILE A 172 12.02 -4.37 1.83
N HIS A 173 13.15 -3.68 2.06
CA HIS A 173 13.77 -2.82 1.04
C HIS A 173 14.13 -3.59 -0.24
N HIS A 174 14.74 -4.76 -0.10
CA HIS A 174 15.07 -5.62 -1.24
C HIS A 174 13.79 -6.07 -1.98
N PHE A 175 12.78 -6.49 -1.23
CA PHE A 175 11.49 -6.89 -1.83
C PHE A 175 10.82 -5.74 -2.59
N MET A 176 10.85 -4.50 -2.09
CA MET A 176 10.26 -3.35 -2.79
C MET A 176 10.91 -3.09 -4.14
N LEU A 177 12.24 -3.23 -4.22
CA LEU A 177 12.97 -3.11 -5.48
C LEU A 177 12.59 -4.24 -6.44
N TYR A 178 12.69 -5.49 -5.98
CA TYR A 178 12.28 -6.66 -6.75
C TYR A 178 10.83 -6.56 -7.24
N TYR A 179 9.89 -6.24 -6.33
CA TYR A 179 8.46 -6.12 -6.65
C TYR A 179 8.18 -5.10 -7.76
N ASN A 180 8.82 -3.94 -7.69
CA ASN A 180 8.60 -2.86 -8.64
C ASN A 180 9.30 -3.10 -9.99
N HIS A 181 10.50 -3.64 -10.00
CA HIS A 181 11.35 -3.68 -11.20
C HIS A 181 11.43 -5.05 -11.87
N GLU A 182 11.27 -6.14 -11.13
CA GLU A 182 11.54 -7.49 -11.61
C GLU A 182 10.32 -8.41 -11.53
N ARG A 183 9.51 -8.30 -10.46
CA ARG A 183 8.39 -9.20 -10.22
C ARG A 183 7.32 -9.06 -11.28
N ILE A 184 7.21 -10.07 -12.14
CA ILE A 184 6.20 -10.13 -13.20
C ILE A 184 4.79 -10.31 -12.62
N GLN A 185 3.80 -9.65 -13.25
CA GLN A 185 2.39 -9.76 -12.89
C GLN A 185 1.56 -10.09 -14.14
N MET A 186 0.78 -11.17 -14.10
CA MET A 186 -0.07 -11.60 -15.22
C MET A 186 -1.05 -10.50 -15.65
N LYS A 187 -1.61 -9.76 -14.69
CA LYS A 187 -2.50 -8.62 -14.95
C LYS A 187 -1.82 -7.45 -15.69
N LEU A 188 -0.50 -7.40 -15.65
CA LEU A 188 0.35 -6.43 -16.35
C LEU A 188 1.01 -7.03 -17.59
N LYS A 189 0.38 -8.02 -18.24
CA LYS A 189 0.87 -8.71 -19.42
C LYS A 189 2.24 -9.40 -19.23
N GLY A 190 2.51 -9.90 -18.02
CA GLY A 190 3.78 -10.52 -17.66
C GLY A 190 4.93 -9.54 -17.44
N LEU A 191 4.64 -8.27 -17.25
CA LEU A 191 5.63 -7.23 -16.95
C LEU A 191 5.67 -6.93 -15.46
N SER A 192 6.77 -6.33 -14.99
CA SER A 192 6.82 -5.72 -13.67
C SER A 192 6.05 -4.38 -13.64
N PRO A 193 5.68 -3.88 -12.45
CA PRO A 193 4.99 -2.60 -12.33
C PRO A 193 5.66 -1.46 -13.10
N VAL A 194 6.96 -1.27 -12.92
CA VAL A 194 7.70 -0.18 -13.57
C VAL A 194 7.80 -0.40 -15.08
N GLN A 195 8.09 -1.62 -15.53
CA GLN A 195 8.14 -1.94 -16.98
C GLN A 195 6.79 -1.65 -17.65
N TYR A 196 5.68 -2.05 -17.02
CA TYR A 196 4.34 -1.77 -17.55
C TYR A 196 4.06 -0.27 -17.65
N ARG A 197 4.46 0.52 -16.65
CA ARG A 197 4.31 1.99 -16.64
C ARG A 197 5.10 2.63 -17.78
N THR A 198 6.36 2.22 -17.97
CA THR A 198 7.25 2.79 -18.98
C THR A 198 6.75 2.50 -20.39
N GLN A 199 6.32 1.27 -20.67
CA GLN A 199 5.78 0.90 -21.99
C GLN A 199 4.45 1.57 -22.33
N SER A 200 3.64 1.93 -21.33
CA SER A 200 2.34 2.57 -21.57
C SER A 200 2.44 4.08 -21.78
N LEU A 201 3.62 4.66 -21.60
CA LEU A 201 3.87 6.10 -21.76
C LEU A 201 4.53 6.43 -23.11
N ILE A 202 4.91 5.40 -23.87
CA ILE A 202 5.37 5.45 -25.25
C ILE A 202 4.18 5.28 -26.19
#